data_7152e71f3b33e38fe4a7b086691470d1
#
_entry.id   7152e71f3b33e38fe4a7b086691470d1
#
_cell.length_a   1.000
_cell.length_b   1.000
_cell.length_c   1.000
_cell.angle_alpha   90.00
_cell.angle_beta   90.00
_cell.angle_gamma   90.00
#
_symmetry.space_group_name_H-M   'P 1'
#
loop_
_entity.id
_entity.type
_entity.pdbx_description
1 polymer ?
#
loop_
_entity_poly.entity_id
_entity_poly.type
_entity_poly.pdbx_seq_one_letter_code
_entity_poly.pdbx_strand_id
1 'polypeptide(L)'
;VVQVNENYLKLKAGYLFPEIAKRVKIYSQSNNSAEIIKLGIGDVTEPLPKACIEAMGKALDEMGTTVGFRGYGPEQGYSWLREKISEHDFISRGCQISPEEIFISDGSKCDSSN
;
A
#
# COMPACT_ATOMS: atom_id res chain seq x y z
N VAL A 1 26.61 25.25 21.25
CA VAL A 1 25.95 25.87 20.09
C VAL A 1 25.67 24.78 19.11
N VAL A 2 24.38 24.53 18.79
CA VAL A 2 23.98 23.55 17.81
C VAL A 2 24.23 24.13 16.41
N GLN A 3 25.02 23.45 15.61
CA GLN A 3 25.22 23.83 14.20
C GLN A 3 24.30 23.01 13.30
N VAL A 4 23.64 23.69 12.40
CA VAL A 4 22.82 23.04 11.35
C VAL A 4 23.78 22.47 10.32
N ASN A 5 23.50 21.24 9.87
CA ASN A 5 24.25 20.64 8.76
C ASN A 5 23.94 21.39 7.46
N GLU A 6 24.89 22.19 7.00
CA GLU A 6 24.75 23.05 5.80
C GLU A 6 24.47 22.26 4.51
N ASN A 7 24.69 20.95 4.50
CA ASN A 7 24.36 20.13 3.34
C ASN A 7 22.85 20.09 3.09
N TYR A 8 22.01 20.26 4.12
CA TYR A 8 20.56 20.39 3.92
C TYR A 8 20.18 21.62 3.10
N LEU A 9 20.95 22.69 3.19
CA LEU A 9 20.71 23.91 2.40
C LEU A 9 21.02 23.73 0.90
N LYS A 10 21.80 22.69 0.56
CA LYS A 10 22.14 22.34 -0.81
C LYS A 10 21.10 21.46 -1.48
N LEU A 11 20.17 20.87 -0.70
CA LEU A 11 19.08 20.05 -1.24
C LEU A 11 18.13 20.95 -2.02
N LYS A 12 17.79 20.55 -3.24
CA LYS A 12 16.71 21.20 -4.00
C LYS A 12 15.41 21.00 -3.25
N ALA A 13 14.79 22.10 -2.84
CA ALA A 13 13.45 22.05 -2.27
C ALA A 13 12.48 21.59 -3.37
N GLY A 14 11.80 20.49 -3.12
CA GLY A 14 10.75 20.00 -4.01
C GLY A 14 10.71 18.47 -4.10
N TYR A 15 9.52 17.96 -3.99
CA TYR A 15 9.23 16.55 -4.29
C TYR A 15 8.82 16.45 -5.77
N LEU A 16 9.40 15.49 -6.49
CA LEU A 16 9.25 15.37 -7.94
C LEU A 16 7.78 15.34 -8.41
N PHE A 17 6.93 14.61 -7.70
CA PHE A 17 5.54 14.40 -8.11
C PHE A 17 4.66 15.65 -8.12
N PRO A 18 4.69 16.55 -7.12
CA PRO A 18 3.98 17.83 -7.19
C PRO A 18 4.45 18.72 -8.36
N GLU A 19 5.76 18.70 -8.66
CA GLU A 19 6.29 19.49 -9.78
C GLU A 19 5.78 18.95 -11.13
N ILE A 20 5.78 17.63 -11.30
CA ILE A 20 5.20 16.98 -12.50
C ILE A 20 3.71 17.29 -12.62
N ALA A 21 2.96 17.15 -11.52
CA ALA A 21 1.51 17.45 -11.51
C ALA A 21 1.22 18.91 -11.92
N LYS A 22 2.03 19.86 -11.43
CA LYS A 22 1.94 21.27 -11.81
C LYS A 22 2.20 21.47 -13.30
N ARG A 23 3.25 20.86 -13.86
CA ARG A 23 3.57 20.94 -15.30
C ARG A 23 2.47 20.34 -16.16
N VAL A 24 1.95 19.16 -15.77
CA VAL A 24 0.81 18.53 -16.46
C VAL A 24 -0.39 19.43 -16.47
N LYS A 25 -0.74 20.04 -15.32
CA LYS A 25 -1.86 20.98 -15.23
C LYS A 25 -1.70 22.19 -16.16
N ILE A 26 -0.54 22.82 -16.17
CA ILE A 26 -0.25 23.97 -17.03
C ILE A 26 -0.35 23.56 -18.51
N TYR A 27 0.22 22.43 -18.88
CA TYR A 27 0.16 21.92 -20.25
C TYR A 27 -1.26 21.64 -20.71
N SER A 28 -2.07 20.97 -19.87
CA SER A 28 -3.48 20.69 -20.18
C SER A 28 -4.31 21.96 -20.38
N GLN A 29 -4.05 23.00 -19.60
CA GLN A 29 -4.74 24.28 -19.73
C GLN A 29 -4.40 25.02 -21.04
N SER A 30 -3.17 24.83 -21.51
CA SER A 30 -2.71 25.47 -22.77
C SER A 30 -3.02 24.63 -24.01
N ASN A 31 -3.35 23.35 -23.84
CA ASN A 31 -3.55 22.37 -24.91
C ASN A 31 -4.80 21.52 -24.64
N ASN A 32 -5.97 22.12 -24.67
CA ASN A 32 -7.24 21.50 -24.29
C ASN A 32 -7.65 20.26 -25.10
N SER A 33 -7.10 20.07 -26.31
CA SER A 33 -7.35 18.91 -27.16
C SER A 33 -6.30 17.81 -27.05
N ALA A 34 -5.25 18.01 -26.24
CA ALA A 34 -4.18 17.02 -26.10
C ALA A 34 -4.57 15.93 -25.10
N GLU A 35 -4.51 14.68 -25.54
CA GLU A 35 -4.59 13.52 -24.67
C GLU A 35 -3.22 13.26 -24.01
N ILE A 36 -3.18 13.28 -22.67
CA ILE A 36 -1.93 13.08 -21.92
C ILE A 36 -1.82 11.63 -21.46
N ILE A 37 -0.84 10.91 -21.98
CA ILE A 37 -0.50 9.57 -21.54
C ILE A 37 0.48 9.66 -20.36
N LYS A 38 0.05 9.20 -19.18
CA LYS A 38 0.84 9.22 -17.93
C LYS A 38 1.63 7.92 -17.78
N LEU A 39 2.94 7.97 -18.00
CA LEU A 39 3.84 6.82 -17.88
C LEU A 39 4.80 6.91 -16.68
N GLY A 40 4.58 7.87 -15.78
CA GLY A 40 5.53 8.17 -14.71
C GLY A 40 5.44 7.28 -13.49
N ILE A 41 4.27 6.72 -13.19
CA ILE A 41 4.02 5.85 -12.01
C ILE A 41 3.06 4.76 -12.43
N GLY A 42 3.37 3.52 -12.01
CA GLY A 42 2.39 2.43 -12.04
C GLY A 42 1.28 2.70 -11.02
N ASP A 43 0.05 2.50 -11.43
CA ASP A 43 -1.12 2.66 -10.57
C ASP A 43 -2.11 1.54 -10.85
N VAL A 44 -2.99 1.27 -9.88
CA VAL A 44 -4.09 0.34 -10.06
C VAL A 44 -5.17 1.02 -10.94
N THR A 45 -5.61 0.31 -11.96
CA THR A 45 -6.61 0.82 -12.93
C THR A 45 -7.96 0.15 -12.79
N GLU A 46 -8.01 -0.99 -12.10
CA GLU A 46 -9.23 -1.76 -11.90
C GLU A 46 -9.81 -1.57 -10.50
N PRO A 47 -11.15 -1.54 -10.37
CA PRO A 47 -11.79 -1.48 -9.08
C PRO A 47 -11.56 -2.76 -8.26
N LEU A 48 -11.75 -2.66 -6.95
CA LEU A 48 -11.69 -3.83 -6.06
C LEU A 48 -12.72 -4.89 -6.48
N PRO A 49 -12.36 -6.18 -6.46
CA PRO A 49 -13.32 -7.26 -6.68
C PRO A 49 -14.48 -7.19 -5.68
N LYS A 50 -15.68 -7.55 -6.15
CA LYS A 50 -16.90 -7.51 -5.33
C LYS A 50 -16.76 -8.32 -4.04
N ALA A 51 -16.11 -9.48 -4.09
CA ALA A 51 -15.85 -10.32 -2.92
C ALA A 51 -15.02 -9.59 -1.84
N CYS A 52 -14.03 -8.77 -2.25
CA CYS A 52 -13.24 -7.97 -1.31
C CYS A 52 -14.09 -6.88 -0.65
N ILE A 53 -14.94 -6.19 -1.43
CA ILE A 53 -15.83 -5.15 -0.91
C ILE A 53 -16.81 -5.74 0.12
N GLU A 54 -17.41 -6.89 -0.20
CA GLU A 54 -18.34 -7.57 0.69
C GLU A 54 -17.66 -8.05 1.98
N ALA A 55 -16.45 -8.59 1.88
CA ALA A 55 -15.67 -9.03 3.04
C ALA A 55 -15.26 -7.85 3.95
N MET A 56 -14.84 -6.74 3.36
CA MET A 56 -14.51 -5.51 4.10
C MET A 56 -15.74 -4.93 4.81
N GLY A 57 -16.91 -4.94 4.15
CA GLY A 57 -18.16 -4.51 4.76
C GLY A 57 -18.51 -5.35 5.99
N LYS A 58 -18.44 -6.68 5.90
CA LYS A 58 -18.68 -7.59 7.04
C LYS A 58 -17.69 -7.36 8.18
N ALA A 59 -16.40 -7.16 7.85
CA ALA A 59 -15.39 -6.88 8.87
C ALA A 59 -15.64 -5.55 9.59
N LEU A 60 -16.14 -4.54 8.88
CA LEU A 60 -16.51 -3.26 9.47
C LEU A 60 -17.70 -3.40 10.43
N ASP A 61 -18.74 -4.13 10.01
CA ASP A 61 -19.91 -4.41 10.87
C ASP A 61 -19.48 -5.19 12.13
N GLU A 62 -18.60 -6.18 11.99
CA GLU A 62 -18.03 -6.94 13.11
C GLU A 62 -17.29 -6.01 14.09
N MET A 63 -16.43 -5.13 13.58
CA MET A 63 -15.66 -4.16 14.39
C MET A 63 -16.57 -3.17 15.15
N GLY A 64 -17.79 -2.94 14.70
CA GLY A 64 -18.79 -2.11 15.38
C GLY A 64 -19.42 -2.75 16.62
N THR A 65 -19.10 -3.99 16.95
CA THR A 65 -19.63 -4.72 18.11
C THR A 65 -18.58 -4.92 19.19
N THR A 66 -19.01 -4.99 20.45
CA THR A 66 -18.07 -5.26 21.58
C THR A 66 -17.37 -6.61 21.45
N VAL A 67 -18.04 -7.61 20.89
CA VAL A 67 -17.48 -8.96 20.71
C VAL A 67 -16.54 -9.03 19.51
N GLY A 68 -16.87 -8.33 18.43
CA GLY A 68 -16.09 -8.33 17.20
C GLY A 68 -14.95 -7.31 17.16
N PHE A 69 -14.95 -6.35 18.09
CA PHE A 69 -13.89 -5.33 18.16
C PHE A 69 -12.53 -5.99 18.43
N ARG A 70 -11.54 -5.60 17.64
CA ARG A 70 -10.17 -6.10 17.73
C ARG A 70 -9.21 -4.94 17.91
N GLY A 71 -8.39 -5.03 18.97
CA GLY A 71 -7.29 -4.11 19.19
C GLY A 71 -6.03 -4.54 18.41
N TYR A 72 -4.86 -4.43 19.03
CA TYR A 72 -3.61 -4.93 18.45
C TYR A 72 -3.70 -6.43 18.17
N GLY A 73 -3.37 -6.81 16.95
CA GLY A 73 -3.23 -8.21 16.56
C GLY A 73 -1.87 -8.82 16.99
N PRO A 74 -1.66 -10.12 16.72
CA PRO A 74 -0.35 -10.74 16.86
C PRO A 74 0.67 -10.07 15.93
N GLU A 75 1.92 -9.92 16.37
CA GLU A 75 3.00 -9.27 15.60
C GLU A 75 3.19 -9.86 14.19
N GLN A 76 3.10 -11.16 14.08
CA GLN A 76 3.23 -11.89 12.82
C GLN A 76 1.95 -11.88 11.95
N GLY A 77 0.85 -11.42 12.50
CA GLY A 77 -0.49 -11.52 11.92
C GLY A 77 -1.27 -12.75 12.42
N TYR A 78 -2.56 -12.76 12.17
CA TYR A 78 -3.44 -13.83 12.62
C TYR A 78 -3.06 -15.18 12.01
N SER A 79 -3.00 -16.24 12.83
CA SER A 79 -2.62 -17.61 12.41
C SER A 79 -3.51 -18.10 11.28
N TRP A 80 -4.81 -17.94 11.40
CA TRP A 80 -5.76 -18.37 10.36
C TRP A 80 -5.48 -17.73 8.99
N LEU A 81 -5.01 -16.47 8.94
CA LEU A 81 -4.67 -15.79 7.69
C LEU A 81 -3.37 -16.36 7.12
N ARG A 82 -2.36 -16.54 7.96
CA ARG A 82 -1.07 -17.14 7.56
C ARG A 82 -1.23 -18.58 7.04
N GLU A 83 -2.08 -19.38 7.70
CA GLU A 83 -2.45 -20.72 7.26
C GLU A 83 -3.10 -20.69 5.86
N LYS A 84 -4.06 -19.78 5.64
CA LYS A 84 -4.72 -19.64 4.34
C LYS A 84 -3.78 -19.19 3.25
N ILE A 85 -2.87 -18.28 3.53
CA ILE A 85 -1.83 -17.85 2.57
C ILE A 85 -0.89 -19.02 2.26
N SER A 86 -0.41 -19.75 3.28
CA SER A 86 0.43 -20.93 3.08
C SER A 86 -0.28 -21.96 2.17
N GLU A 87 -1.53 -22.29 2.48
CA GLU A 87 -2.32 -23.29 1.74
C GLU A 87 -2.58 -22.86 0.28
N HIS A 88 -3.12 -21.65 0.09
CA HIS A 88 -3.63 -21.24 -1.21
C HIS A 88 -2.60 -20.59 -2.12
N ASP A 89 -1.64 -19.87 -1.57
CA ASP A 89 -0.66 -19.14 -2.38
C ASP A 89 0.64 -19.91 -2.60
N PHE A 90 0.99 -20.82 -1.70
CA PHE A 90 2.26 -21.56 -1.76
C PHE A 90 2.06 -23.05 -1.99
N ILE A 91 1.44 -23.76 -1.06
CA ILE A 91 1.33 -25.23 -1.11
C ILE A 91 0.56 -25.67 -2.36
N SER A 92 -0.52 -25.00 -2.71
CA SER A 92 -1.30 -25.28 -3.93
C SER A 92 -0.49 -25.14 -5.22
N ARG A 93 0.63 -24.42 -5.18
CA ARG A 93 1.56 -24.23 -6.30
C ARG A 93 2.84 -25.06 -6.18
N GLY A 94 2.88 -25.99 -5.23
CA GLY A 94 4.01 -26.88 -5.01
C GLY A 94 5.15 -26.29 -4.17
N CYS A 95 4.95 -25.11 -3.58
CA CYS A 95 5.94 -24.48 -2.69
C CYS A 95 5.61 -24.81 -1.23
N GLN A 96 6.54 -25.41 -0.50
CA GLN A 96 6.36 -25.75 0.93
C GLN A 96 6.81 -24.55 1.79
N ILE A 97 5.88 -23.66 2.11
CA ILE A 97 6.08 -22.53 3.02
C ILE A 97 5.18 -22.74 4.24
N SER A 98 5.79 -22.83 5.42
CA SER A 98 5.07 -22.96 6.67
C SER A 98 4.37 -21.64 7.04
N PRO A 99 3.21 -21.66 7.70
CA PRO A 99 2.60 -20.46 8.26
C PRO A 99 3.51 -19.65 9.18
N GLU A 100 4.49 -20.32 9.82
CA GLU A 100 5.48 -19.68 10.69
C GLU A 100 6.52 -18.83 9.93
N GLU A 101 6.64 -19.04 8.62
CA GLU A 101 7.53 -18.27 7.74
C GLU A 101 6.82 -17.06 7.11
N ILE A 102 5.54 -16.84 7.42
CA ILE A 102 4.71 -15.78 6.85
C ILE A 102 4.49 -14.67 7.87
N PHE A 103 4.79 -13.44 7.48
CA PHE A 103 4.54 -12.21 8.23
C PHE A 103 3.54 -11.34 7.46
N ILE A 104 2.52 -10.85 8.15
CA ILE A 104 1.50 -9.98 7.56
C ILE A 104 1.88 -8.53 7.82
N SER A 105 1.96 -7.75 6.76
CA SER A 105 2.24 -6.32 6.80
C SER A 105 1.25 -5.53 5.92
N ASP A 106 1.38 -4.22 5.91
CA ASP A 106 0.62 -3.34 5.02
C ASP A 106 1.30 -3.12 3.66
N GLY A 107 2.35 -3.87 3.37
CA GLY A 107 3.01 -3.91 2.07
C GLY A 107 4.53 -3.87 2.14
N SER A 108 5.16 -4.10 1.00
CA SER A 108 6.61 -4.25 0.84
C SER A 108 7.45 -3.05 1.29
N LYS A 109 6.86 -1.87 1.34
CA LYS A 109 7.55 -0.67 1.84
C LYS A 109 7.83 -0.79 3.33
N CYS A 110 6.88 -1.25 4.13
CA CYS A 110 7.10 -1.53 5.55
C CYS A 110 8.08 -2.67 5.74
N ASP A 111 7.94 -3.76 4.99
CA ASP A 111 8.83 -4.92 5.08
C ASP A 111 10.29 -4.59 4.76
N SER A 112 10.53 -3.67 3.82
CA SER A 112 11.89 -3.28 3.42
C SER A 112 12.52 -2.19 4.30
N SER A 113 11.73 -1.55 5.15
CA SER A 113 12.16 -0.40 5.98
C SER A 113 12.29 -0.72 7.47
N ASN A 114 11.89 -1.92 7.89
CA ASN A 114 11.98 -2.41 9.28
C ASN A 114 13.25 -3.20 9.51
#